data_60eb17f6a43eed5e54387e3b44af6ed2
#
_entry.id   60eb17f6a43eed5e54387e3b44af6ed2
#
_cell.length_a   1.000
_cell.length_b   1.000
_cell.length_c   1.000
_cell.angle_alpha   90.00
_cell.angle_beta   90.00
_cell.angle_gamma   90.00
#
_symmetry.space_group_name_H-M   'P 1'
#
loop_
_entity.id
_entity.type
_entity.pdbx_description
1 polymer ?
#
loop_
_entity_poly.entity_id
_entity_poly.type
_entity_poly.pdbx_seq_one_letter_code
_entity_poly.pdbx_strand_id
1 'polypeptide(L)'
;ACDGGAKVLVFSTPNNPTGHVFSETAITKIAALAAKHDVTVIVDQLYSRLLYSNESYTHLRACAIRPEKLVTIMGPSKTESLSGFRLGVAFGSAQLIERMEKLQAIVSLRAAGYSQAALMTWFHEPEGWMDERISQHETIRDDLLKVFHDAGFPTATSQAGSYVFPELPALVVSPEVFVRLLRVQAGVTVTPGSEFSPHTASSIRLNFSQDHAASVAAVHRIVEMVERYRA
;
A
#
# COMPACT_ATOMS: atom_id res chain seq x y z
N ALA A 1 -11.82 17.96 -9.81
CA ALA A 1 -12.73 16.80 -9.66
C ALA A 1 -14.02 17.19 -8.95
N CYS A 2 -13.97 17.76 -7.74
CA CYS A 2 -15.19 18.12 -6.98
C CYS A 2 -16.07 19.12 -7.72
N ASP A 3 -15.50 20.17 -8.29
CA ASP A 3 -16.24 21.16 -9.12
C ASP A 3 -16.81 20.53 -10.40
N GLY A 4 -16.24 19.45 -10.87
CA GLY A 4 -16.72 18.62 -11.97
C GLY A 4 -17.78 17.58 -11.57
N GLY A 5 -18.34 17.66 -10.35
CA GLY A 5 -19.46 16.83 -9.90
C GLY A 5 -19.08 15.45 -9.36
N ALA A 6 -17.81 15.22 -8.99
CA ALA A 6 -17.41 13.96 -8.33
C ALA A 6 -18.23 13.75 -7.05
N LYS A 7 -18.76 12.55 -6.87
CA LYS A 7 -19.61 12.15 -5.72
C LYS A 7 -18.92 11.21 -4.76
N VAL A 8 -17.86 10.56 -5.22
CA VAL A 8 -17.08 9.61 -4.42
C VAL A 8 -15.61 9.87 -4.65
N LEU A 9 -14.83 9.87 -3.57
CA LEU A 9 -13.38 9.88 -3.57
C LEU A 9 -12.90 8.57 -2.95
N VAL A 10 -12.03 7.84 -3.67
CA VAL A 10 -11.39 6.63 -3.17
C VAL A 10 -9.88 6.84 -3.19
N PHE A 11 -9.21 6.60 -2.08
CA PHE A 11 -7.75 6.67 -2.02
C PHE A 11 -7.19 5.78 -0.90
N SER A 12 -5.90 5.46 -0.99
CA SER A 12 -5.16 4.76 0.06
C SER A 12 -4.12 5.65 0.71
N THR A 13 -4.04 5.58 2.04
CA THR A 13 -2.96 6.18 2.83
C THR A 13 -2.74 5.33 4.09
N PRO A 14 -1.54 4.78 4.30
CA PRO A 14 -0.38 4.78 3.40
C PRO A 14 -0.67 4.16 2.03
N ASN A 15 -0.01 4.68 1.00
CA ASN A 15 -0.30 4.34 -0.39
C ASN A 15 0.42 3.07 -0.86
N ASN A 16 -0.26 2.26 -1.62
CA ASN A 16 0.32 1.22 -2.44
C ASN A 16 0.28 1.69 -3.91
N PRO A 17 1.43 1.88 -4.60
CA PRO A 17 2.72 1.20 -4.38
C PRO A 17 3.80 2.00 -3.64
N THR A 18 3.61 3.29 -3.37
CA THR A 18 4.69 4.22 -3.03
C THR A 18 5.08 4.22 -1.55
N GLY A 19 4.22 3.68 -0.66
CA GLY A 19 4.40 3.79 0.79
C GLY A 19 4.21 5.21 1.34
N HIS A 20 3.72 6.15 0.50
CA HIS A 20 3.52 7.54 0.91
C HIS A 20 2.38 7.69 1.92
N VAL A 21 2.60 8.52 2.94
CA VAL A 21 1.62 8.90 3.95
C VAL A 21 1.19 10.35 3.73
N PHE A 22 -0.10 10.59 3.58
CA PHE A 22 -0.59 11.96 3.45
C PHE A 22 -0.40 12.72 4.75
N SER A 23 0.14 13.95 4.65
CA SER A 23 0.30 14.84 5.80
C SER A 23 -1.04 15.20 6.44
N GLU A 24 -1.01 15.57 7.72
CA GLU A 24 -2.19 16.07 8.45
C GLU A 24 -2.88 17.21 7.68
N THR A 25 -2.10 18.14 7.13
CA THR A 25 -2.63 19.24 6.31
C THR A 25 -3.38 18.74 5.08
N ALA A 26 -2.85 17.72 4.40
CA ALA A 26 -3.51 17.13 3.23
C ALA A 26 -4.80 16.42 3.62
N ILE A 27 -4.79 15.62 4.68
CA ILE A 27 -5.97 14.90 5.20
C ILE A 27 -7.06 15.87 5.65
N THR A 28 -6.69 16.93 6.39
CA THR A 28 -7.63 17.97 6.83
C THR A 28 -8.26 18.69 5.63
N LYS A 29 -7.45 18.99 4.59
CA LYS A 29 -7.95 19.61 3.36
C LYS A 29 -8.90 18.68 2.59
N ILE A 30 -8.61 17.40 2.53
CA ILE A 30 -9.51 16.39 1.92
C ILE A 30 -10.84 16.37 2.67
N ALA A 31 -10.83 16.33 4.01
CA ALA A 31 -12.04 16.35 4.83
C ALA A 31 -12.90 17.60 4.55
N ALA A 32 -12.27 18.78 4.54
CA ALA A 32 -12.95 20.05 4.27
C ALA A 32 -13.57 20.10 2.86
N LEU A 33 -12.85 19.64 1.84
CA LEU A 33 -13.37 19.59 0.47
C LEU A 33 -14.50 18.58 0.34
N ALA A 34 -14.39 17.39 0.95
CA ALA A 34 -15.44 16.39 0.94
C ALA A 34 -16.73 16.91 1.61
N ALA A 35 -16.59 17.60 2.76
CA ALA A 35 -17.72 18.24 3.43
C ALA A 35 -18.38 19.34 2.58
N LYS A 36 -17.57 20.22 1.96
CA LYS A 36 -18.03 21.32 1.13
C LYS A 36 -18.81 20.86 -0.10
N HIS A 37 -18.36 19.79 -0.76
CA HIS A 37 -18.92 19.31 -2.04
C HIS A 37 -19.83 18.09 -1.90
N ASP A 38 -20.19 17.70 -0.67
CA ASP A 38 -21.03 16.52 -0.37
C ASP A 38 -20.48 15.21 -0.96
N VAL A 39 -19.16 15.03 -0.91
CA VAL A 39 -18.47 13.85 -1.45
C VAL A 39 -18.40 12.75 -0.40
N THR A 40 -18.72 11.53 -0.78
CA THR A 40 -18.45 10.34 0.04
C THR A 40 -17.02 9.91 -0.13
N VAL A 41 -16.31 9.66 0.97
CA VAL A 41 -14.90 9.24 0.95
C VAL A 41 -14.78 7.79 1.38
N ILE A 42 -14.05 7.00 0.60
CA ILE A 42 -13.61 5.66 0.95
C ILE A 42 -12.09 5.70 1.09
N VAL A 43 -11.60 5.50 2.30
CA VAL A 43 -10.16 5.51 2.58
C VAL A 43 -9.68 4.11 2.95
N ASP A 44 -8.70 3.60 2.18
CA ASP A 44 -8.00 2.36 2.48
C ASP A 44 -6.80 2.66 3.38
N GLN A 45 -6.81 2.08 4.59
CA GLN A 45 -5.81 2.26 5.64
C GLN A 45 -5.12 0.95 6.02
N LEU A 46 -5.04 -0.02 5.10
CA LEU A 46 -4.46 -1.34 5.38
C LEU A 46 -3.02 -1.31 5.90
N TYR A 47 -2.28 -0.23 5.63
CA TYR A 47 -0.89 -0.04 6.08
C TYR A 47 -0.74 0.96 7.23
N SER A 48 -1.84 1.49 7.79
CA SER A 48 -1.79 2.54 8.82
C SER A 48 -1.12 2.12 10.14
N ARG A 49 -0.97 0.81 10.39
CA ARG A 49 -0.26 0.26 11.53
C ARG A 49 1.21 -0.12 11.22
N LEU A 50 1.66 0.03 9.98
CA LEU A 50 3.03 -0.26 9.55
C LEU A 50 3.71 1.04 9.09
N LEU A 51 3.77 2.02 10.01
CA LEU A 51 4.46 3.29 9.82
C LEU A 51 5.90 3.16 10.31
N TYR A 52 6.81 3.78 9.59
CA TYR A 52 8.22 3.79 9.96
C TYR A 52 8.56 4.87 10.98
N SER A 53 9.77 4.79 11.54
CA SER A 53 10.25 5.70 12.56
C SER A 53 10.09 7.17 12.13
N ASN A 54 9.64 8.02 13.06
CA ASN A 54 9.41 9.45 12.86
C ASN A 54 8.26 9.82 11.91
N GLU A 55 7.49 8.85 11.42
CA GLU A 55 6.30 9.15 10.62
C GLU A 55 5.07 9.27 11.51
N SER A 56 4.17 10.16 11.13
CA SER A 56 2.89 10.36 11.82
C SER A 56 1.73 10.05 10.88
N TYR A 57 0.63 9.55 11.43
CA TYR A 57 -0.55 9.22 10.66
C TYR A 57 -1.78 9.95 11.18
N THR A 58 -2.47 10.65 10.31
CA THR A 58 -3.73 11.32 10.63
C THR A 58 -4.89 10.53 10.05
N HIS A 59 -5.74 9.99 10.93
CA HIS A 59 -6.97 9.32 10.49
C HIS A 59 -7.98 10.34 9.97
N LEU A 60 -8.51 10.15 8.76
CA LEU A 60 -9.54 11.03 8.21
C LEU A 60 -10.79 11.11 9.12
N ARG A 61 -11.08 10.03 9.87
CA ARG A 61 -12.17 9.99 10.85
C ARG A 61 -11.97 10.97 12.02
N ALA A 62 -10.74 11.37 12.32
CA ALA A 62 -10.44 12.36 13.36
C ALA A 62 -10.63 13.80 12.86
N CYS A 63 -10.85 14.00 11.57
CA CYS A 63 -11.08 15.32 10.98
C CYS A 63 -12.56 15.67 10.90
N ALA A 64 -12.87 16.90 10.52
CA ALA A 64 -14.24 17.42 10.37
C ALA A 64 -14.90 16.86 9.09
N ILE A 65 -15.10 15.53 9.03
CA ILE A 65 -15.84 14.84 7.98
C ILE A 65 -17.13 14.25 8.55
N ARG A 66 -18.22 14.29 7.76
CA ARG A 66 -19.49 13.72 8.19
C ARG A 66 -19.40 12.18 8.23
N PRO A 67 -19.75 11.53 9.36
CA PRO A 67 -19.65 10.07 9.51
C PRO A 67 -20.43 9.29 8.43
N GLU A 68 -21.56 9.81 7.98
CA GLU A 68 -22.40 9.22 6.93
C GLU A 68 -21.79 9.33 5.53
N LYS A 69 -20.67 10.04 5.39
CA LYS A 69 -19.91 10.22 4.14
C LYS A 69 -18.51 9.60 4.20
N LEU A 70 -18.23 8.77 5.19
CA LEU A 70 -16.93 8.15 5.34
C LEU A 70 -17.03 6.63 5.48
N VAL A 71 -16.26 5.92 4.67
CA VAL A 71 -15.93 4.51 4.86
C VAL A 71 -14.43 4.38 5.05
N THR A 72 -14.02 3.78 6.15
CA THR A 72 -12.61 3.43 6.42
C THR A 72 -12.44 1.92 6.28
N ILE A 73 -11.48 1.50 5.46
CA ILE A 73 -11.14 0.09 5.28
C ILE A 73 -9.81 -0.19 5.97
N MET A 74 -9.80 -1.20 6.83
CA MET A 74 -8.60 -1.68 7.54
C MET A 74 -8.58 -3.21 7.53
N GLY A 75 -7.53 -3.80 8.08
CA GLY A 75 -7.50 -5.24 8.27
C GLY A 75 -6.12 -5.79 8.61
N PRO A 76 -6.06 -7.00 9.16
CA PRO A 76 -4.82 -7.63 9.61
C PRO A 76 -4.00 -8.26 8.47
N SER A 77 -4.43 -8.09 7.23
CA SER A 77 -3.83 -8.76 6.06
C SER A 77 -2.37 -8.40 5.82
N LYS A 78 -1.94 -7.21 6.21
CA LYS A 78 -0.62 -6.67 5.90
C LYS A 78 0.27 -6.61 7.13
N THR A 79 -0.13 -5.85 8.11
CA THR A 79 0.66 -5.64 9.33
C THR A 79 0.86 -6.95 10.09
N GLU A 80 -0.19 -7.74 10.25
CA GLU A 80 -0.18 -9.01 10.99
C GLU A 80 0.10 -10.24 10.09
N SER A 81 0.40 -10.03 8.80
CA SER A 81 0.65 -11.09 7.81
C SER A 81 -0.50 -12.09 7.62
N LEU A 82 -1.73 -11.69 7.92
CA LEU A 82 -2.92 -12.54 7.79
C LEU A 82 -3.57 -12.44 6.40
N SER A 83 -2.79 -12.15 5.36
CA SER A 83 -3.31 -12.00 3.99
C SER A 83 -3.98 -13.27 3.44
N GLY A 84 -3.53 -14.46 3.89
CA GLY A 84 -4.12 -15.75 3.54
C GLY A 84 -5.55 -15.95 4.05
N PHE A 85 -5.94 -15.28 5.12
CA PHE A 85 -7.31 -15.33 5.66
C PHE A 85 -8.33 -14.56 4.81
N ARG A 86 -7.89 -13.75 3.85
CA ARG A 86 -8.75 -12.99 2.93
C ARG A 86 -9.78 -12.11 3.66
N LEU A 87 -9.33 -11.40 4.68
CA LEU A 87 -10.18 -10.65 5.60
C LEU A 87 -9.83 -9.16 5.59
N GLY A 88 -10.85 -8.33 5.54
CA GLY A 88 -10.80 -6.89 5.75
C GLY A 88 -11.99 -6.43 6.57
N VAL A 89 -11.89 -5.27 7.18
CA VAL A 89 -12.94 -4.66 8.01
C VAL A 89 -13.25 -3.27 7.46
N ALA A 90 -14.52 -3.00 7.23
CA ALA A 90 -15.01 -1.69 6.85
C ALA A 90 -15.72 -1.02 8.04
N PHE A 91 -15.35 0.22 8.31
CA PHE A 91 -15.97 1.06 9.33
C PHE A 91 -16.71 2.22 8.66
N GLY A 92 -17.94 2.48 9.05
CA GLY A 92 -18.75 3.56 8.51
C GLY A 92 -20.04 3.74 9.27
N SER A 93 -20.92 4.63 8.80
CA SER A 93 -22.27 4.75 9.36
C SER A 93 -23.07 3.46 9.11
N ALA A 94 -24.04 3.19 9.98
CA ALA A 94 -24.90 2.01 9.86
C ALA A 94 -25.52 1.89 8.45
N GLN A 95 -25.96 3.01 7.88
CA GLN A 95 -26.56 3.04 6.55
C GLN A 95 -25.59 2.61 5.44
N LEU A 96 -24.32 3.07 5.49
CA LEU A 96 -23.30 2.69 4.52
C LEU A 96 -22.93 1.22 4.67
N ILE A 97 -22.70 0.76 5.89
CA ILE A 97 -22.35 -0.64 6.17
C ILE A 97 -23.46 -1.59 5.77
N GLU A 98 -24.72 -1.27 6.06
CA GLU A 98 -25.87 -2.10 5.63
C GLU A 98 -25.91 -2.24 4.08
N ARG A 99 -25.65 -1.16 3.35
CA ARG A 99 -25.58 -1.22 1.87
C ARG A 99 -24.42 -2.08 1.38
N MET A 100 -23.25 -1.94 2.00
CA MET A 100 -22.08 -2.75 1.68
C MET A 100 -22.35 -4.24 1.97
N GLU A 101 -22.98 -4.55 3.09
CA GLU A 101 -23.33 -5.93 3.47
C GLU A 101 -24.30 -6.56 2.47
N LYS A 102 -25.35 -5.82 2.05
CA LYS A 102 -26.29 -6.28 1.03
C LYS A 102 -25.61 -6.55 -0.31
N LEU A 103 -24.70 -5.66 -0.73
CA LEU A 103 -23.93 -5.83 -1.95
C LEU A 103 -22.98 -7.03 -1.86
N GLN A 104 -22.24 -7.15 -0.74
CA GLN A 104 -21.34 -8.27 -0.51
C GLN A 104 -22.06 -9.62 -0.56
N ALA A 105 -23.25 -9.71 0.01
CA ALA A 105 -24.05 -10.93 0.00
C ALA A 105 -24.40 -11.43 -1.42
N ILE A 106 -24.41 -10.52 -2.40
CA ILE A 106 -24.70 -10.86 -3.81
C ILE A 106 -23.40 -11.15 -4.58
N VAL A 107 -22.34 -10.35 -4.35
CA VAL A 107 -21.12 -10.36 -5.18
C VAL A 107 -20.13 -11.45 -4.74
N SER A 108 -19.88 -11.58 -3.45
CA SER A 108 -18.79 -12.43 -2.93
C SER A 108 -19.17 -13.27 -1.70
N LEU A 109 -20.40 -13.17 -1.23
CA LEU A 109 -20.85 -13.70 0.04
C LEU A 109 -20.10 -13.08 1.24
N ARG A 110 -20.38 -13.56 2.45
CA ARG A 110 -19.70 -13.11 3.67
C ARG A 110 -18.34 -13.78 3.80
N ALA A 111 -17.43 -13.10 4.51
CA ALA A 111 -16.16 -13.70 4.89
C ALA A 111 -16.41 -14.98 5.72
N ALA A 112 -15.59 -16.01 5.51
CA ALA A 112 -15.71 -17.28 6.22
C ALA A 112 -15.62 -17.09 7.75
N GLY A 113 -16.42 -17.81 8.52
CA GLY A 113 -16.46 -17.66 9.98
C GLY A 113 -15.11 -17.89 10.66
N TYR A 114 -14.33 -18.87 10.19
CA TYR A 114 -12.97 -19.11 10.69
C TYR A 114 -12.02 -17.94 10.42
N SER A 115 -12.18 -17.26 9.28
CA SER A 115 -11.41 -16.04 8.98
C SER A 115 -11.82 -14.91 9.92
N GLN A 116 -13.12 -14.75 10.18
CA GLN A 116 -13.62 -13.73 11.11
C GLN A 116 -13.12 -13.98 12.54
N ALA A 117 -12.99 -15.26 12.96
CA ALA A 117 -12.44 -15.59 14.27
C ALA A 117 -10.99 -15.11 14.47
N ALA A 118 -10.20 -14.99 13.38
CA ALA A 118 -8.85 -14.44 13.46
C ALA A 118 -8.83 -12.96 13.90
N LEU A 119 -9.94 -12.22 13.74
CA LEU A 119 -10.03 -10.83 14.25
C LEU A 119 -10.01 -10.74 15.78
N MET A 120 -10.28 -11.84 16.49
CA MET A 120 -10.20 -11.86 17.95
C MET A 120 -8.78 -11.64 18.48
N THR A 121 -7.76 -11.90 17.66
CA THR A 121 -6.35 -11.66 17.99
C THR A 121 -5.85 -10.29 17.52
N TRP A 122 -6.61 -9.61 16.68
CA TRP A 122 -6.24 -8.31 16.14
C TRP A 122 -6.25 -7.24 17.23
N PHE A 123 -5.20 -6.44 17.33
CA PHE A 123 -4.91 -5.51 18.42
C PHE A 123 -4.59 -6.16 19.79
N HIS A 124 -4.34 -7.49 19.80
CA HIS A 124 -3.94 -8.22 21.01
C HIS A 124 -2.57 -8.90 20.80
N GLU A 125 -1.72 -8.31 19.98
CA GLU A 125 -0.36 -8.78 19.75
C GLU A 125 0.46 -8.69 21.06
N PRO A 126 1.48 -9.56 21.25
CA PRO A 126 2.39 -9.44 22.39
C PRO A 126 3.05 -8.06 22.46
N GLU A 127 3.37 -7.63 23.66
CA GLU A 127 4.08 -6.36 23.88
C GLU A 127 5.40 -6.34 23.08
N GLY A 128 5.68 -5.21 22.42
CA GLY A 128 6.87 -5.00 21.59
C GLY A 128 6.83 -5.67 20.21
N TRP A 129 5.88 -6.56 19.93
CA TRP A 129 5.82 -7.28 18.66
C TRP A 129 5.69 -6.34 17.45
N MET A 130 4.86 -5.31 17.58
CA MET A 130 4.68 -4.33 16.51
C MET A 130 5.94 -3.50 16.24
N ASP A 131 6.60 -3.06 17.31
CA ASP A 131 7.82 -2.24 17.21
C ASP A 131 8.95 -3.03 16.56
N GLU A 132 9.12 -4.30 16.95
CA GLU A 132 10.08 -5.21 16.32
C GLU A 132 9.78 -5.40 14.83
N ARG A 133 8.51 -5.61 14.49
CA ARG A 133 8.09 -5.81 13.11
C ARG A 133 8.31 -4.56 12.25
N ILE A 134 8.00 -3.38 12.77
CA ILE A 134 8.25 -2.10 12.10
C ILE A 134 9.75 -1.92 11.88
N SER A 135 10.57 -2.13 12.91
CA SER A 135 12.01 -2.00 12.84
C SER A 135 12.64 -2.96 11.82
N GLN A 136 12.18 -4.22 11.76
CA GLN A 136 12.64 -5.19 10.76
C GLN A 136 12.29 -4.73 9.34
N HIS A 137 11.06 -4.27 9.10
CA HIS A 137 10.65 -3.77 7.78
C HIS A 137 11.43 -2.52 7.38
N GLU A 138 11.66 -1.61 8.32
CA GLU A 138 12.43 -0.39 8.09
C GLU A 138 13.87 -0.71 7.69
N THR A 139 14.52 -1.63 8.40
CA THR A 139 15.87 -2.09 8.08
C THR A 139 15.96 -2.69 6.67
N ILE A 140 15.01 -3.57 6.30
CA ILE A 140 14.97 -4.15 4.95
C ILE A 140 14.80 -3.03 3.92
N ARG A 141 13.82 -2.13 4.12
CA ARG A 141 13.59 -0.99 3.22
C ARG A 141 14.86 -0.20 2.97
N ASP A 142 15.57 0.17 4.03
CA ASP A 142 16.74 1.04 3.94
C ASP A 142 17.89 0.36 3.18
N ASP A 143 18.11 -0.92 3.40
CA ASP A 143 19.11 -1.69 2.66
C ASP A 143 18.74 -1.80 1.16
N LEU A 144 17.46 -2.03 0.82
CA LEU A 144 17.02 -2.05 -0.57
C LEU A 144 17.16 -0.68 -1.23
N LEU A 145 16.76 0.39 -0.55
CA LEU A 145 16.91 1.77 -1.04
C LEU A 145 18.37 2.11 -1.27
N LYS A 146 19.26 1.69 -0.37
CA LYS A 146 20.69 1.89 -0.54
C LYS A 146 21.20 1.27 -1.83
N VAL A 147 20.84 0.02 -2.13
CA VAL A 147 21.26 -0.65 -3.38
C VAL A 147 20.76 0.08 -4.61
N PHE A 148 19.50 0.54 -4.62
CA PHE A 148 18.96 1.31 -5.74
C PHE A 148 19.62 2.67 -5.88
N HIS A 149 19.86 3.41 -4.79
CA HIS A 149 20.53 4.71 -4.83
C HIS A 149 22.00 4.59 -5.29
N ASP A 150 22.72 3.59 -4.79
CA ASP A 150 24.11 3.32 -5.22
C ASP A 150 24.18 2.98 -6.73
N ALA A 151 23.12 2.38 -7.29
CA ALA A 151 22.99 2.10 -8.72
C ALA A 151 22.47 3.31 -9.53
N GLY A 152 22.14 4.44 -8.87
CA GLY A 152 21.65 5.65 -9.52
C GLY A 152 20.17 5.58 -9.93
N PHE A 153 19.36 4.73 -9.30
CA PHE A 153 17.93 4.65 -9.60
C PHE A 153 17.13 5.57 -8.67
N PRO A 154 16.38 6.56 -9.21
CA PRO A 154 15.52 7.40 -8.40
C PRO A 154 14.48 6.55 -7.65
N THR A 155 14.52 6.63 -6.33
CA THR A 155 13.61 5.86 -5.48
C THR A 155 13.20 6.70 -4.28
N ALA A 156 11.92 7.01 -4.17
CA ALA A 156 11.41 7.71 -3.01
C ALA A 156 11.43 6.79 -1.78
N THR A 157 11.78 7.36 -0.63
CA THR A 157 11.74 6.63 0.64
C THR A 157 10.29 6.36 1.05
N SER A 158 9.92 5.10 1.17
CA SER A 158 8.61 4.69 1.67
C SER A 158 8.48 5.05 3.15
N GLN A 159 7.39 5.72 3.51
CA GLN A 159 7.07 6.13 4.90
C GLN A 159 6.34 5.03 5.67
N ALA A 160 5.80 4.04 4.96
CA ALA A 160 5.01 2.97 5.54
C ALA A 160 4.88 1.78 4.58
N GLY A 161 4.37 0.68 5.09
CA GLY A 161 4.01 -0.49 4.30
C GLY A 161 5.20 -1.39 4.00
N SER A 162 5.14 -2.15 2.92
CA SER A 162 6.14 -3.17 2.57
C SER A 162 6.53 -3.12 1.10
N TYR A 163 6.56 -1.91 0.52
CA TYR A 163 6.89 -1.72 -0.89
C TYR A 163 7.98 -0.67 -1.08
N VAL A 164 8.87 -0.95 -2.04
CA VAL A 164 9.69 0.08 -2.70
C VAL A 164 9.29 0.18 -4.16
N PHE A 165 9.39 1.40 -4.70
CA PHE A 165 8.89 1.72 -6.03
C PHE A 165 9.92 2.52 -6.83
N PRO A 166 11.08 1.89 -7.20
CA PRO A 166 12.13 2.54 -7.97
C PRO A 166 11.67 2.87 -9.38
N GLU A 167 12.15 4.00 -9.90
CA GLU A 167 12.10 4.32 -11.32
C GLU A 167 13.33 3.74 -12.02
N LEU A 168 13.09 2.99 -13.09
CA LEU A 168 14.15 2.40 -13.89
C LEU A 168 14.63 3.38 -14.98
N PRO A 169 15.91 3.33 -15.36
CA PRO A 169 16.39 4.06 -16.53
C PRO A 169 15.75 3.56 -17.81
N ALA A 170 15.96 4.26 -18.92
CA ALA A 170 15.52 3.81 -20.23
C ALA A 170 16.13 2.43 -20.57
N LEU A 171 15.29 1.53 -21.04
CA LEU A 171 15.69 0.17 -21.40
C LEU A 171 15.49 -0.08 -22.90
N VAL A 172 16.28 -0.98 -23.49
CA VAL A 172 16.15 -1.40 -24.90
C VAL A 172 14.91 -2.29 -25.14
N VAL A 173 14.20 -2.66 -24.09
CA VAL A 173 12.96 -3.45 -24.14
C VAL A 173 11.84 -2.71 -23.40
N SER A 174 10.58 -3.04 -23.69
CA SER A 174 9.47 -2.44 -22.93
C SER A 174 9.46 -2.88 -21.46
N PRO A 175 8.88 -2.08 -20.54
CA PRO A 175 8.78 -2.44 -19.12
C PRO A 175 8.10 -3.80 -18.88
N GLU A 176 7.07 -4.13 -19.65
CA GLU A 176 6.35 -5.41 -19.55
C GLU A 176 7.23 -6.59 -19.98
N VAL A 177 8.04 -6.41 -21.03
CA VAL A 177 9.02 -7.42 -21.46
C VAL A 177 10.10 -7.56 -20.41
N PHE A 178 10.59 -6.46 -19.86
CA PHE A 178 11.62 -6.47 -18.82
C PHE A 178 11.18 -7.25 -17.56
N VAL A 179 9.96 -7.03 -17.10
CA VAL A 179 9.42 -7.77 -15.94
C VAL A 179 9.35 -9.29 -16.20
N ARG A 180 9.04 -9.70 -17.44
CA ARG A 180 9.10 -11.12 -17.83
C ARG A 180 10.53 -11.66 -17.84
N LEU A 181 11.48 -10.87 -18.33
CA LEU A 181 12.90 -11.23 -18.34
C LEU A 181 13.46 -11.35 -16.91
N LEU A 182 13.11 -10.43 -16.00
CA LEU A 182 13.45 -10.54 -14.58
C LEU A 182 13.00 -11.87 -14.00
N ARG A 183 11.75 -12.27 -14.27
CA ARG A 183 11.21 -13.53 -13.78
C ARG A 183 11.97 -14.74 -14.33
N VAL A 184 12.26 -14.76 -15.62
CA VAL A 184 12.85 -15.94 -16.31
C VAL A 184 14.36 -16.02 -16.10
N GLN A 185 15.08 -14.90 -16.15
CA GLN A 185 16.55 -14.88 -16.12
C GLN A 185 17.11 -14.64 -14.74
N ALA A 186 16.44 -13.85 -13.91
CA ALA A 186 16.89 -13.49 -12.58
C ALA A 186 16.12 -14.19 -11.43
N GLY A 187 15.02 -14.89 -11.74
CA GLY A 187 14.16 -15.52 -10.73
C GLY A 187 13.49 -14.49 -9.81
N VAL A 188 13.27 -13.26 -10.29
CA VAL A 188 12.68 -12.18 -9.50
C VAL A 188 11.32 -11.79 -10.08
N THR A 189 10.29 -11.80 -9.24
CA THR A 189 8.94 -11.38 -9.63
C THR A 189 8.62 -10.03 -9.02
N VAL A 190 8.30 -9.06 -9.87
CA VAL A 190 7.89 -7.70 -9.50
C VAL A 190 6.57 -7.34 -10.16
N THR A 191 5.93 -6.26 -9.71
CA THR A 191 4.76 -5.71 -10.38
C THR A 191 5.20 -4.53 -11.25
N PRO A 192 4.87 -4.49 -12.55
CA PRO A 192 5.19 -3.34 -13.39
C PRO A 192 4.41 -2.11 -12.95
N GLY A 193 5.02 -0.93 -13.07
CA GLY A 193 4.42 0.34 -12.66
C GLY A 193 3.18 0.70 -13.48
N SER A 194 3.08 0.23 -14.72
CA SER A 194 1.92 0.41 -15.60
C SER A 194 0.61 -0.16 -15.02
N GLU A 195 0.67 -1.12 -14.09
CA GLU A 195 -0.50 -1.65 -13.36
C GLU A 195 -1.11 -0.63 -12.36
N PHE A 196 -0.37 0.42 -12.02
CA PHE A 196 -0.83 1.45 -11.08
C PHE A 196 -1.22 2.75 -11.79
N SER A 197 -0.47 3.14 -12.82
CA SER A 197 -0.72 4.33 -13.61
C SER A 197 0.06 4.29 -14.93
N PRO A 198 -0.49 4.81 -16.02
CA PRO A 198 0.27 5.00 -17.26
C PRO A 198 1.47 5.94 -17.08
N HIS A 199 1.44 6.82 -16.07
CA HIS A 199 2.54 7.75 -15.76
C HIS A 199 3.69 7.10 -14.97
N THR A 200 3.54 5.87 -14.52
CA THR A 200 4.54 5.14 -13.74
C THR A 200 5.05 3.90 -14.46
N ALA A 201 4.91 3.87 -15.79
CA ALA A 201 5.31 2.72 -16.61
C ALA A 201 6.81 2.38 -16.51
N SER A 202 7.68 3.40 -16.25
CA SER A 202 9.11 3.20 -16.01
C SER A 202 9.45 2.63 -14.64
N SER A 203 8.49 2.50 -13.74
CA SER A 203 8.73 2.01 -12.37
C SER A 203 8.38 0.53 -12.24
N ILE A 204 8.92 -0.09 -11.18
CA ILE A 204 8.53 -1.43 -10.73
C ILE A 204 8.22 -1.41 -9.24
N ARG A 205 7.23 -2.20 -8.79
CA ARG A 205 6.97 -2.37 -7.36
C ARG A 205 7.55 -3.69 -6.86
N LEU A 206 8.36 -3.59 -5.82
CA LEU A 206 8.84 -4.73 -5.05
C LEU A 206 8.11 -4.81 -3.71
N ASN A 207 7.68 -6.02 -3.34
CA ASN A 207 7.24 -6.32 -1.98
C ASN A 207 8.44 -6.89 -1.21
N PHE A 208 8.81 -6.25 -0.11
CA PHE A 208 9.93 -6.66 0.73
C PHE A 208 9.51 -7.26 2.08
N SER A 209 8.23 -7.57 2.28
CA SER A 209 7.75 -8.37 3.42
C SER A 209 8.13 -9.84 3.22
N GLN A 210 9.43 -10.10 3.12
CA GLN A 210 10.07 -11.37 2.79
C GLN A 210 11.35 -11.51 3.64
N ASP A 211 12.09 -12.59 3.43
CA ASP A 211 13.43 -12.75 4.02
C ASP A 211 14.36 -11.60 3.61
N HIS A 212 15.07 -11.04 4.57
CA HIS A 212 15.93 -9.86 4.38
C HIS A 212 17.04 -10.12 3.36
N ALA A 213 17.82 -11.18 3.57
CA ALA A 213 18.95 -11.48 2.69
C ALA A 213 18.51 -11.83 1.28
N ALA A 214 17.38 -12.57 1.13
CA ALA A 214 16.80 -12.88 -0.16
C ALA A 214 16.28 -11.62 -0.88
N SER A 215 15.73 -10.66 -0.14
CA SER A 215 15.25 -9.38 -0.69
C SER A 215 16.41 -8.54 -1.23
N VAL A 216 17.48 -8.39 -0.48
CA VAL A 216 18.70 -7.67 -0.90
C VAL A 216 19.32 -8.34 -2.12
N ALA A 217 19.48 -9.66 -2.11
CA ALA A 217 20.02 -10.42 -3.24
C ALA A 217 19.13 -10.29 -4.49
N ALA A 218 17.80 -10.20 -4.34
CA ALA A 218 16.89 -9.97 -5.45
C ALA A 218 17.10 -8.58 -6.08
N VAL A 219 17.30 -7.54 -5.25
CA VAL A 219 17.55 -6.18 -5.76
C VAL A 219 18.87 -6.09 -6.51
N HIS A 220 19.94 -6.72 -6.02
CA HIS A 220 21.19 -6.80 -6.80
C HIS A 220 20.99 -7.43 -8.18
N ARG A 221 20.24 -8.54 -8.27
CA ARG A 221 19.92 -9.15 -9.56
C ARG A 221 19.07 -8.24 -10.45
N ILE A 222 18.17 -7.43 -9.87
CA ILE A 222 17.42 -6.43 -10.65
C ILE A 222 18.38 -5.39 -11.22
N VAL A 223 19.31 -4.87 -10.44
CA VAL A 223 20.31 -3.89 -10.89
C VAL A 223 21.16 -4.48 -12.03
N GLU A 224 21.67 -5.69 -11.88
CA GLU A 224 22.43 -6.38 -12.93
C GLU A 224 21.62 -6.54 -14.23
N MET A 225 20.35 -6.88 -14.12
CA MET A 225 19.46 -7.01 -15.27
C MET A 225 19.17 -5.66 -15.93
N VAL A 226 18.97 -4.60 -15.14
CA VAL A 226 18.81 -3.24 -15.68
C VAL A 226 20.05 -2.83 -16.44
N GLU A 227 21.25 -3.01 -15.90
CA GLU A 227 22.49 -2.69 -16.62
C GLU A 227 22.65 -3.47 -17.92
N ARG A 228 22.23 -4.74 -17.96
CA ARG A 228 22.26 -5.57 -19.18
C ARG A 228 21.30 -5.06 -20.26
N TYR A 229 20.18 -4.48 -19.89
CA TYR A 229 19.12 -4.01 -20.80
C TYR A 229 19.01 -2.49 -20.89
N ARG A 230 19.96 -1.76 -20.33
CA ARG A 230 20.00 -0.29 -20.39
C ARG A 230 20.12 0.18 -21.85
N ALA A 231 19.36 1.25 -22.24
CA ALA A 231 19.37 1.85 -23.57
C ALA A 231 20.59 2.77 -23.76
#